data_850aee563cbd5235628e4c58d446ec26
#
_entry.id   850aee563cbd5235628e4c58d446ec26
#
_cell.length_a   1.000
_cell.length_b   1.000
_cell.length_c   1.000
_cell.angle_alpha   90.00
_cell.angle_beta   90.00
_cell.angle_gamma   90.00
#
_symmetry.space_group_name_H-M   'P 1'
#
loop_
_entity.id
_entity.type
_entity.pdbx_description
1 polymer ?
#
loop_
_entity_poly.entity_id
_entity_poly.type
_entity_poly.pdbx_seq_one_letter_code
_entity_poly.pdbx_strand_id
1 'polypeptide(L)'
;MSAPTRAADALLARLSVLDRIIEQGERLPAALQQRAIDVSTTARARLGHGTGHTVVALAGGTGSGKSSLFNALAGETVSTVGVRRPTTSVTHAAVFGDGAESLLDWLRIDNRHRMTSGDLDGLVLLDLPDHDSTASAHVAEVDRLVEVVDAFCWVVDPQKYADAALHEGYLRSFAGHAAVTMVVLNQIDRLPNAADRQACISHLGRLLEADGFRGVRVLPVSAATGEGVPELRRELMARVAERRAVVARISADLDWVASDLAVVCGDARPTSVPAAARAHAIDAALVAASGADVAAAVDASFRHRSSLAVGWPPLRWVRNLKPDPLKRLGLDHARPTTNASTPIRRTAIGTNTLGRAQLEASGRDLARDVSVGLPRVWQERITGRVVTAVDDLPDALDQAVSGLDLPVHPPKWWTIAGVLQRVVSAALLAGLLWLVLIVVLSWFKVPALPLPKWRGWPVPTLLAVGGGALGFLIAACGRRLAVWGGRRRAAGARKDLRRAIEGVIDDRVIGPADAELASLAALGDLVRSLGR
;
A
#
# COMPACT_ATOMS: atom_id res chain seq x y z
N MET A 1 -32.84 -11.93 5.87
CA MET A 1 -32.52 -10.94 4.80
C MET A 1 -33.02 -11.50 3.48
N SER A 2 -33.86 -10.76 2.77
CA SER A 2 -34.36 -11.14 1.44
C SER A 2 -33.23 -11.14 0.40
N ALA A 3 -33.40 -11.89 -0.67
CA ALA A 3 -32.40 -11.96 -1.73
C ALA A 3 -32.07 -10.58 -2.36
N PRO A 4 -33.05 -9.66 -2.62
CA PRO A 4 -32.76 -8.35 -3.21
C PRO A 4 -31.96 -7.42 -2.29
N THR A 5 -32.16 -7.45 -1.00
CA THR A 5 -31.40 -6.63 -0.05
C THR A 5 -29.96 -7.06 0.05
N ARG A 6 -29.71 -8.38 0.11
CA ARG A 6 -28.34 -8.91 0.08
C ARG A 6 -27.61 -8.53 -1.21
N ALA A 7 -28.31 -8.48 -2.35
CA ALA A 7 -27.72 -8.11 -3.63
C ALA A 7 -27.29 -6.63 -3.66
N ALA A 8 -28.09 -5.73 -3.10
CA ALA A 8 -27.76 -4.31 -3.07
C ALA A 8 -26.66 -3.98 -2.04
N ASP A 9 -26.70 -4.57 -0.85
CA ASP A 9 -25.64 -4.42 0.16
C ASP A 9 -24.30 -4.98 -0.38
N ALA A 10 -24.34 -6.13 -1.04
CA ALA A 10 -23.18 -6.69 -1.72
C ALA A 10 -22.65 -5.76 -2.82
N LEU A 11 -23.55 -5.13 -3.57
CA LEU A 11 -23.19 -4.18 -4.63
C LEU A 11 -22.50 -2.92 -4.06
N LEU A 12 -23.02 -2.35 -2.98
CA LEU A 12 -22.41 -1.20 -2.29
C LEU A 12 -21.05 -1.57 -1.70
N ALA A 13 -20.92 -2.76 -1.12
CA ALA A 13 -19.65 -3.28 -0.64
C ALA A 13 -18.64 -3.41 -1.79
N ARG A 14 -19.06 -3.96 -2.93
CA ARG A 14 -18.22 -4.06 -4.14
C ARG A 14 -17.82 -2.69 -4.68
N LEU A 15 -18.72 -1.71 -4.71
CA LEU A 15 -18.38 -0.33 -5.09
C LEU A 15 -17.35 0.29 -4.16
N SER A 16 -17.44 0.06 -2.85
CA SER A 16 -16.43 0.54 -1.91
C SER A 16 -15.06 -0.10 -2.12
N VAL A 17 -15.02 -1.36 -2.54
CA VAL A 17 -13.78 -2.03 -2.96
C VAL A 17 -13.23 -1.42 -4.25
N LEU A 18 -14.10 -1.15 -5.23
CA LEU A 18 -13.69 -0.49 -6.48
C LEU A 18 -13.08 0.89 -6.24
N ASP A 19 -13.65 1.69 -5.33
CA ASP A 19 -13.08 3.00 -4.97
C ASP A 19 -11.69 2.87 -4.36
N ARG A 20 -11.46 1.90 -3.48
CA ARG A 20 -10.14 1.60 -2.93
C ARG A 20 -9.14 1.16 -4.00
N ILE A 21 -9.60 0.49 -5.06
CA ILE A 21 -8.76 0.15 -6.21
C ILE A 21 -8.43 1.41 -7.02
N ILE A 22 -9.40 2.31 -7.21
CA ILE A 22 -9.22 3.60 -7.91
C ILE A 22 -8.21 4.49 -7.17
N GLU A 23 -8.22 4.52 -5.84
CA GLU A 23 -7.22 5.24 -5.02
C GLU A 23 -5.78 4.77 -5.28
N GLN A 24 -5.59 3.53 -5.70
CA GLN A 24 -4.29 2.98 -6.10
C GLN A 24 -3.99 3.16 -7.60
N GLY A 25 -4.70 4.06 -8.27
CA GLY A 25 -4.77 4.19 -9.72
C GLY A 25 -3.45 4.43 -10.45
N GLU A 26 -2.43 5.05 -9.82
CA GLU A 26 -1.10 5.20 -10.41
C GLU A 26 -0.44 3.87 -10.85
N ARG A 27 -0.96 2.75 -10.34
CA ARG A 27 -0.48 1.39 -10.59
C ARG A 27 -1.25 0.66 -11.69
N LEU A 28 -2.36 1.23 -12.16
CA LEU A 28 -3.21 0.67 -13.21
C LEU A 28 -2.91 1.32 -14.57
N PRO A 29 -3.15 0.62 -15.69
CA PRO A 29 -3.20 1.27 -17.00
C PRO A 29 -4.26 2.38 -17.01
N ALA A 30 -3.92 3.55 -17.54
CA ALA A 30 -4.77 4.73 -17.50
C ALA A 30 -6.20 4.48 -18.07
N ALA A 31 -6.31 3.70 -19.15
CA ALA A 31 -7.60 3.34 -19.74
C ALA A 31 -8.47 2.49 -18.78
N LEU A 32 -7.87 1.59 -18.02
CA LEU A 32 -8.59 0.75 -17.06
C LEU A 32 -8.98 1.54 -15.80
N GLN A 33 -8.10 2.41 -15.35
CA GLN A 33 -8.38 3.33 -14.25
C GLN A 33 -9.58 4.24 -14.60
N GLN A 34 -9.57 4.87 -15.78
CA GLN A 34 -10.67 5.72 -16.21
C GLN A 34 -11.99 4.95 -16.28
N ARG A 35 -11.97 3.74 -16.82
CA ARG A 35 -13.15 2.86 -16.87
C ARG A 35 -13.68 2.51 -15.48
N ALA A 36 -12.81 2.20 -14.53
CA ALA A 36 -13.20 1.94 -13.14
C ALA A 36 -13.88 3.17 -12.51
N ILE A 37 -13.35 4.38 -12.77
CA ILE A 37 -13.94 5.65 -12.32
C ILE A 37 -15.31 5.86 -12.94
N ASP A 38 -15.46 5.64 -14.25
CA ASP A 38 -16.71 5.83 -14.98
C ASP A 38 -17.80 4.88 -14.45
N VAL A 39 -17.45 3.61 -14.21
CA VAL A 39 -18.36 2.61 -13.64
C VAL A 39 -18.76 2.99 -12.22
N SER A 40 -17.80 3.35 -11.33
CA SER A 40 -18.11 3.77 -9.96
C SER A 40 -19.01 5.00 -9.93
N THR A 41 -18.70 6.03 -10.72
CA THR A 41 -19.47 7.28 -10.79
C THR A 41 -20.89 7.03 -11.30
N THR A 42 -21.02 6.26 -12.40
CA THR A 42 -22.32 5.92 -13.00
C THR A 42 -23.15 5.06 -12.05
N ALA A 43 -22.54 4.08 -11.40
CA ALA A 43 -23.23 3.22 -10.45
C ALA A 43 -23.75 4.02 -9.25
N ARG A 44 -22.94 4.90 -8.67
CA ARG A 44 -23.36 5.75 -7.55
C ARG A 44 -24.48 6.72 -7.94
N ALA A 45 -24.38 7.35 -9.11
CA ALA A 45 -25.43 8.23 -9.61
C ALA A 45 -26.77 7.49 -9.81
N ARG A 46 -26.72 6.21 -10.27
CA ARG A 46 -27.93 5.41 -10.50
C ARG A 46 -28.50 4.75 -9.24
N LEU A 47 -27.65 4.38 -8.28
CA LEU A 47 -28.12 3.79 -7.03
C LEU A 47 -28.72 4.83 -6.09
N GLY A 48 -28.31 6.10 -6.21
CA GLY A 48 -28.69 7.14 -5.26
C GLY A 48 -28.30 6.75 -3.82
N HIS A 49 -29.14 7.12 -2.85
CA HIS A 49 -28.99 6.75 -1.46
C HIS A 49 -29.73 5.45 -1.10
N GLY A 50 -30.26 4.72 -2.12
CA GLY A 50 -31.16 3.59 -1.92
C GLY A 50 -30.45 2.25 -1.79
N THR A 51 -30.82 1.53 -0.74
CA THR A 51 -30.63 0.08 -0.59
C THR A 51 -31.45 -0.67 -1.65
N GLY A 52 -31.38 -2.00 -1.71
CA GLY A 52 -32.06 -2.82 -2.72
C GLY A 52 -33.60 -2.78 -2.72
N HIS A 53 -34.23 -1.84 -2.03
CA HIS A 53 -35.66 -1.63 -1.98
C HIS A 53 -36.07 -0.46 -2.85
N THR A 54 -37.24 -0.59 -3.50
CA THR A 54 -37.91 0.52 -4.18
C THR A 54 -38.79 1.21 -3.15
N VAL A 55 -38.53 2.49 -2.90
CA VAL A 55 -39.31 3.29 -1.93
C VAL A 55 -40.37 4.08 -2.67
N VAL A 56 -41.63 3.85 -2.38
CA VAL A 56 -42.76 4.60 -2.92
C VAL A 56 -43.52 5.31 -1.80
N ALA A 57 -43.68 6.62 -1.92
CA ALA A 57 -44.43 7.42 -0.93
C ALA A 57 -45.83 7.75 -1.43
N LEU A 58 -46.84 7.48 -0.61
CA LEU A 58 -48.22 7.98 -0.81
C LEU A 58 -48.32 9.38 -0.25
N ALA A 59 -48.58 10.36 -1.09
CA ALA A 59 -48.79 11.75 -0.74
C ALA A 59 -50.20 12.18 -1.18
N GLY A 60 -50.77 13.19 -0.52
CA GLY A 60 -52.10 13.71 -0.87
C GLY A 60 -52.75 14.42 0.30
N GLY A 61 -53.84 15.14 0.05
CA GLY A 61 -54.56 15.93 1.04
C GLY A 61 -55.35 15.11 2.05
N THR A 62 -55.76 15.77 3.12
CA THR A 62 -56.62 15.19 4.16
C THR A 62 -57.92 14.67 3.56
N GLY A 63 -58.24 13.41 3.78
CA GLY A 63 -59.46 12.77 3.31
C GLY A 63 -59.40 12.21 1.88
N SER A 64 -58.28 12.29 1.20
CA SER A 64 -58.10 11.65 -0.14
C SER A 64 -58.07 10.11 -0.05
N GLY A 65 -57.95 9.56 1.11
CA GLY A 65 -57.96 8.12 1.37
C GLY A 65 -56.58 7.43 1.21
N LYS A 66 -55.46 8.14 1.46
CA LYS A 66 -54.10 7.58 1.46
C LYS A 66 -53.96 6.35 2.35
N SER A 67 -54.32 6.48 3.63
CA SER A 67 -54.21 5.38 4.60
C SER A 67 -55.14 4.21 4.26
N SER A 68 -56.32 4.48 3.65
CA SER A 68 -57.20 3.42 3.15
C SER A 68 -56.55 2.69 1.98
N LEU A 69 -55.95 3.43 1.05
CA LEU A 69 -55.23 2.87 -0.11
C LEU A 69 -53.97 2.11 0.33
N PHE A 70 -53.24 2.66 1.29
CA PHE A 70 -52.12 1.99 1.94
C PHE A 70 -52.49 0.61 2.50
N ASN A 71 -53.58 0.56 3.30
CA ASN A 71 -54.09 -0.69 3.83
C ASN A 71 -54.59 -1.66 2.76
N ALA A 72 -55.22 -1.17 1.68
CA ALA A 72 -55.66 -1.99 0.58
C ALA A 72 -54.50 -2.59 -0.21
N LEU A 73 -53.37 -1.88 -0.35
CA LEU A 73 -52.15 -2.37 -0.93
C LEU A 73 -51.38 -3.31 0.01
N ALA A 74 -51.38 -3.04 1.31
CA ALA A 74 -50.79 -3.88 2.34
C ALA A 74 -51.53 -5.23 2.50
N GLY A 75 -52.81 -5.25 2.23
CA GLY A 75 -53.68 -6.42 2.43
C GLY A 75 -54.16 -6.58 3.85
N GLU A 76 -53.82 -5.67 4.76
CA GLU A 76 -54.19 -5.67 6.20
C GLU A 76 -54.33 -4.24 6.71
N THR A 77 -55.04 -4.08 7.83
CA THR A 77 -55.27 -2.76 8.46
C THR A 77 -54.06 -2.39 9.32
N VAL A 78 -53.13 -1.65 8.77
CA VAL A 78 -51.84 -1.26 9.37
C VAL A 78 -51.85 0.20 9.80
N SER A 79 -52.35 1.09 8.94
CA SER A 79 -52.48 2.51 9.23
C SER A 79 -53.88 2.81 9.73
N THR A 80 -54.00 3.61 10.82
CA THR A 80 -55.30 3.97 11.40
C THR A 80 -56.12 4.85 10.44
N VAL A 81 -57.26 4.32 10.01
CA VAL A 81 -58.24 5.07 9.22
C VAL A 81 -59.24 5.69 10.20
N GLY A 82 -59.27 7.02 10.34
CA GLY A 82 -60.16 7.71 11.27
C GLY A 82 -61.02 8.77 10.59
N VAL A 83 -62.25 8.98 11.13
CA VAL A 83 -63.19 10.04 10.68
C VAL A 83 -62.85 11.40 11.32
N ARG A 84 -62.04 11.42 12.39
CA ARG A 84 -61.60 12.66 13.07
C ARG A 84 -60.26 13.13 12.55
N ARG A 85 -60.17 14.40 12.16
CA ARG A 85 -58.99 15.07 11.57
C ARG A 85 -58.05 15.62 12.66
N PRO A 86 -56.70 15.61 12.51
CA PRO A 86 -55.88 14.89 11.48
C PRO A 86 -55.79 13.40 11.83
N THR A 87 -55.81 12.52 10.81
CA THR A 87 -55.84 11.06 11.01
C THR A 87 -54.43 10.43 11.06
N THR A 88 -53.45 10.99 10.36
CA THR A 88 -52.11 10.46 10.30
C THR A 88 -51.11 11.56 10.63
N SER A 89 -50.53 11.50 11.83
CA SER A 89 -49.54 12.47 12.32
C SER A 89 -48.10 11.99 12.16
N VAL A 90 -47.90 10.73 11.83
CA VAL A 90 -46.59 10.09 11.74
C VAL A 90 -46.55 9.18 10.51
N THR A 91 -45.42 9.14 9.82
CA THR A 91 -45.20 8.28 8.65
C THR A 91 -45.24 6.80 9.02
N HIS A 92 -46.04 6.00 8.30
CA HIS A 92 -46.04 4.55 8.39
C HIS A 92 -45.36 3.92 7.19
N ALA A 93 -44.62 2.85 7.42
CA ALA A 93 -43.96 2.08 6.36
C ALA A 93 -44.50 0.65 6.30
N ALA A 94 -44.92 0.20 5.11
CA ALA A 94 -45.16 -1.21 4.81
C ALA A 94 -44.01 -1.76 4.02
N VAL A 95 -43.32 -2.75 4.59
CA VAL A 95 -42.13 -3.39 3.98
C VAL A 95 -42.55 -4.73 3.40
N PHE A 96 -42.48 -4.86 2.08
CA PHE A 96 -42.72 -6.12 1.39
C PHE A 96 -41.40 -6.86 1.20
N GLY A 97 -41.19 -7.92 1.97
CA GLY A 97 -39.94 -8.68 2.07
C GLY A 97 -39.12 -8.32 3.30
N ASP A 98 -37.81 -8.60 3.25
CA ASP A 98 -36.90 -8.49 4.38
C ASP A 98 -35.80 -7.46 4.13
N GLY A 99 -35.25 -6.85 5.20
CA GLY A 99 -33.98 -6.14 5.17
C GLY A 99 -34.07 -4.65 4.83
N ALA A 100 -35.21 -4.01 5.09
CA ALA A 100 -35.37 -2.56 4.97
C ALA A 100 -35.03 -1.80 6.24
N GLU A 101 -34.56 -2.47 7.29
CA GLU A 101 -34.35 -1.90 8.62
C GLU A 101 -33.37 -0.71 8.57
N SER A 102 -32.20 -0.88 7.94
CA SER A 102 -31.19 0.17 7.81
C SER A 102 -31.66 1.36 6.98
N LEU A 103 -32.47 1.10 5.94
CA LEU A 103 -33.12 2.13 5.15
C LEU A 103 -34.11 2.94 5.99
N LEU A 104 -34.97 2.27 6.75
CA LEU A 104 -35.97 2.92 7.59
C LEU A 104 -35.34 3.67 8.78
N ASP A 105 -34.23 3.17 9.32
CA ASP A 105 -33.42 3.88 10.32
C ASP A 105 -32.86 5.19 9.74
N TRP A 106 -32.31 5.14 8.54
CA TRP A 106 -31.80 6.32 7.84
C TRP A 106 -32.91 7.30 7.46
N LEU A 107 -34.09 6.79 7.06
CA LEU A 107 -35.31 7.59 6.81
C LEU A 107 -35.94 8.10 8.10
N ARG A 108 -35.51 7.64 9.28
CA ARG A 108 -36.07 7.95 10.60
C ARG A 108 -37.55 7.62 10.71
N ILE A 109 -37.94 6.47 10.17
CA ILE A 109 -39.32 5.98 10.23
C ILE A 109 -39.41 4.90 11.30
N ASP A 110 -40.19 5.17 12.38
CA ASP A 110 -40.34 4.25 13.52
C ASP A 110 -41.50 3.27 13.35
N ASN A 111 -42.59 3.70 12.68
CA ASN A 111 -43.77 2.86 12.48
C ASN A 111 -43.57 1.95 11.25
N ARG A 112 -43.09 0.73 11.52
CA ARG A 112 -42.71 -0.24 10.49
C ARG A 112 -43.62 -1.46 10.57
N HIS A 113 -44.16 -1.85 9.42
CA HIS A 113 -45.02 -3.00 9.30
C HIS A 113 -44.45 -3.94 8.24
N ARG A 114 -44.21 -5.17 8.63
CA ARG A 114 -43.70 -6.19 7.73
C ARG A 114 -44.86 -6.90 7.06
N MET A 115 -44.93 -6.79 5.76
CA MET A 115 -45.96 -7.43 4.96
C MET A 115 -45.50 -8.79 4.46
N THR A 116 -46.43 -9.72 4.36
CA THR A 116 -46.17 -10.99 3.68
C THR A 116 -45.88 -10.65 2.22
N SER A 117 -44.67 -10.96 1.78
CA SER A 117 -44.28 -10.64 0.42
C SER A 117 -45.02 -11.53 -0.58
N GLY A 118 -45.43 -10.94 -1.63
CA GLY A 118 -45.94 -11.61 -2.82
C GLY A 118 -45.27 -10.97 -4.01
N ASP A 119 -46.09 -10.45 -4.89
CA ASP A 119 -45.63 -9.79 -6.11
C ASP A 119 -44.85 -8.48 -5.88
N LEU A 120 -44.99 -7.85 -4.69
CA LEU A 120 -44.35 -6.58 -4.31
C LEU A 120 -43.03 -6.75 -3.54
N ASP A 121 -42.44 -7.93 -3.49
CA ASP A 121 -41.18 -8.16 -2.77
C ASP A 121 -40.11 -7.16 -3.20
N GLY A 122 -39.49 -6.48 -2.21
CA GLY A 122 -38.53 -5.39 -2.43
C GLY A 122 -39.15 -3.99 -2.51
N LEU A 123 -40.46 -3.83 -2.28
CA LEU A 123 -41.13 -2.55 -2.15
C LEU A 123 -41.14 -2.10 -0.66
N VAL A 124 -40.87 -0.82 -0.45
CA VAL A 124 -41.19 -0.09 0.79
C VAL A 124 -42.22 0.97 0.43
N LEU A 125 -43.44 0.81 0.94
CA LEU A 125 -44.53 1.76 0.75
C LEU A 125 -44.64 2.65 1.99
N LEU A 126 -44.62 3.97 1.80
CA LEU A 126 -44.74 4.95 2.87
C LEU A 126 -46.09 5.64 2.80
N ASP A 127 -46.80 5.70 3.94
CA ASP A 127 -48.01 6.53 4.14
C ASP A 127 -47.57 7.83 4.81
N LEU A 128 -47.48 8.93 4.01
CA LEU A 128 -47.04 10.22 4.50
C LEU A 128 -48.15 10.98 5.22
N PRO A 129 -47.83 11.85 6.19
CA PRO A 129 -48.78 12.79 6.76
C PRO A 129 -49.45 13.65 5.68
N ASP A 130 -50.65 14.18 6.02
CA ASP A 130 -51.41 15.04 5.13
C ASP A 130 -50.63 16.34 4.82
N HIS A 131 -50.46 16.67 3.55
CA HIS A 131 -49.70 17.85 3.13
C HIS A 131 -50.46 19.18 3.38
N ASP A 132 -51.79 19.14 3.49
CA ASP A 132 -52.65 20.28 3.83
C ASP A 132 -52.75 20.53 5.36
N SER A 133 -51.93 19.84 6.14
CA SER A 133 -51.81 20.09 7.59
C SER A 133 -51.07 21.41 7.84
N THR A 134 -51.63 22.22 8.76
CA THR A 134 -51.04 23.51 9.18
C THR A 134 -49.74 23.38 9.98
N ALA A 135 -49.28 22.16 10.27
CA ALA A 135 -48.05 21.91 10.99
C ALA A 135 -46.83 21.99 10.05
N SER A 136 -45.99 23.00 10.26
CA SER A 136 -44.73 23.20 9.47
C SER A 136 -43.81 21.99 9.50
N ALA A 137 -43.87 21.16 10.53
CA ALA A 137 -43.07 19.93 10.64
C ALA A 137 -43.45 18.88 9.57
N HIS A 138 -44.73 18.78 9.18
CA HIS A 138 -45.18 17.82 8.17
C HIS A 138 -44.70 18.20 6.75
N VAL A 139 -44.66 19.49 6.44
CA VAL A 139 -44.14 19.98 5.17
C VAL A 139 -42.65 19.67 5.05
N ALA A 140 -41.87 19.95 6.11
CA ALA A 140 -40.44 19.67 6.16
C ALA A 140 -40.12 18.16 6.05
N GLU A 141 -40.98 17.29 6.54
CA GLU A 141 -40.83 15.84 6.42
C GLU A 141 -41.09 15.37 4.99
N VAL A 142 -42.15 15.89 4.34
CA VAL A 142 -42.41 15.61 2.93
C VAL A 142 -41.25 16.08 2.06
N ASP A 143 -40.77 17.31 2.24
CA ASP A 143 -39.65 17.88 1.47
C ASP A 143 -38.37 17.04 1.63
N ARG A 144 -38.10 16.58 2.84
CA ARG A 144 -36.96 15.70 3.10
C ARG A 144 -37.07 14.35 2.38
N LEU A 145 -38.26 13.77 2.33
CA LEU A 145 -38.48 12.46 1.72
C LEU A 145 -38.52 12.54 0.19
N VAL A 146 -38.82 13.72 -0.39
CA VAL A 146 -38.82 13.93 -1.85
C VAL A 146 -37.50 13.59 -2.51
N GLU A 147 -36.39 13.93 -1.86
CA GLU A 147 -35.04 13.68 -2.41
C GLU A 147 -34.61 12.21 -2.32
N VAL A 148 -35.36 11.39 -1.59
CA VAL A 148 -34.93 10.06 -1.17
C VAL A 148 -35.78 8.94 -1.72
N VAL A 149 -37.06 9.18 -1.99
CA VAL A 149 -37.98 8.15 -2.51
C VAL A 149 -37.77 7.92 -4.01
N ASP A 150 -37.91 6.66 -4.44
CA ASP A 150 -37.79 6.28 -5.86
C ASP A 150 -39.01 6.70 -6.68
N ALA A 151 -40.20 6.81 -6.05
CA ALA A 151 -41.40 7.31 -6.70
C ALA A 151 -42.40 7.92 -5.71
N PHE A 152 -43.18 8.91 -6.20
CA PHE A 152 -44.31 9.49 -5.50
C PHE A 152 -45.61 8.98 -6.10
N CYS A 153 -46.56 8.63 -5.23
CA CYS A 153 -47.93 8.33 -5.63
C CYS A 153 -48.84 9.38 -4.99
N TRP A 154 -49.24 10.38 -5.80
CA TRP A 154 -50.17 11.41 -5.38
C TRP A 154 -51.61 10.87 -5.38
N VAL A 155 -52.22 10.79 -4.22
CA VAL A 155 -53.56 10.30 -4.02
C VAL A 155 -54.51 11.49 -3.91
N VAL A 156 -55.40 11.62 -4.86
CA VAL A 156 -56.42 12.66 -4.91
C VAL A 156 -57.83 12.04 -4.93
N ASP A 157 -58.86 12.82 -4.52
CA ASP A 157 -60.22 12.37 -4.50
C ASP A 157 -61.10 13.24 -5.43
N PRO A 158 -62.25 12.75 -5.89
CA PRO A 158 -63.14 13.46 -6.83
C PRO A 158 -63.69 14.81 -6.35
N GLN A 159 -63.61 15.10 -5.06
CA GLN A 159 -64.11 16.36 -4.49
C GLN A 159 -63.05 17.45 -4.47
N LYS A 160 -61.77 17.06 -4.34
CA LYS A 160 -60.65 17.99 -4.08
C LYS A 160 -59.53 17.94 -5.12
N TYR A 161 -59.63 17.08 -6.18
CA TYR A 161 -58.54 16.94 -7.15
C TYR A 161 -58.21 18.24 -7.88
N ALA A 162 -59.15 19.23 -7.93
CA ALA A 162 -58.94 20.53 -8.57
C ALA A 162 -58.64 21.66 -7.57
N ASP A 163 -58.25 21.33 -6.32
CA ASP A 163 -57.95 22.32 -5.28
C ASP A 163 -56.68 23.10 -5.64
N ALA A 164 -56.78 24.42 -5.64
CA ALA A 164 -55.64 25.31 -5.93
C ALA A 164 -54.47 25.09 -4.95
N ALA A 165 -54.75 24.78 -3.70
CA ALA A 165 -53.72 24.49 -2.71
C ALA A 165 -52.87 23.24 -3.07
N LEU A 166 -53.50 22.24 -3.71
CA LEU A 166 -52.78 21.07 -4.22
C LEU A 166 -51.90 21.42 -5.40
N HIS A 167 -52.45 22.12 -6.41
CA HIS A 167 -51.77 22.41 -7.66
C HIS A 167 -50.69 23.48 -7.51
N GLU A 168 -50.99 24.61 -6.85
CA GLU A 168 -50.05 25.72 -6.72
C GLU A 168 -49.07 25.52 -5.57
N GLY A 169 -49.51 24.89 -4.48
CA GLY A 169 -48.70 24.68 -3.29
C GLY A 169 -47.72 23.52 -3.40
N TYR A 170 -48.07 22.48 -4.17
CA TYR A 170 -47.28 21.26 -4.21
C TYR A 170 -47.00 20.78 -5.62
N LEU A 171 -47.98 20.42 -6.42
CA LEU A 171 -47.74 19.74 -7.70
C LEU A 171 -46.81 20.53 -8.63
N ARG A 172 -46.96 21.84 -8.75
CA ARG A 172 -46.06 22.66 -9.59
C ARG A 172 -44.60 22.63 -9.16
N SER A 173 -44.33 22.60 -7.87
CA SER A 173 -42.97 22.49 -7.35
C SER A 173 -42.34 21.13 -7.65
N PHE A 174 -43.17 20.08 -7.84
CA PHE A 174 -42.75 18.72 -8.17
C PHE A 174 -42.73 18.40 -9.68
N ALA A 175 -43.05 19.37 -10.56
CA ALA A 175 -43.06 19.14 -12.00
C ALA A 175 -41.73 18.60 -12.57
N GLY A 176 -40.60 18.98 -11.95
CA GLY A 176 -39.26 18.43 -12.26
C GLY A 176 -39.13 16.93 -11.99
N HIS A 177 -40.00 16.34 -11.16
CA HIS A 177 -40.01 14.91 -10.78
C HIS A 177 -41.12 14.12 -11.49
N ALA A 178 -41.70 14.63 -12.59
CA ALA A 178 -42.80 14.00 -13.32
C ALA A 178 -42.51 12.54 -13.72
N ALA A 179 -41.28 12.21 -14.07
CA ALA A 179 -40.85 10.84 -14.46
C ALA A 179 -41.00 9.80 -13.35
N VAL A 180 -40.92 10.23 -12.10
CA VAL A 180 -41.02 9.37 -10.91
C VAL A 180 -42.34 9.58 -10.16
N THR A 181 -43.29 10.30 -10.75
CA THR A 181 -44.59 10.61 -10.16
C THR A 181 -45.69 9.76 -10.79
N MET A 182 -46.54 9.19 -9.92
CA MET A 182 -47.79 8.52 -10.25
C MET A 182 -48.93 9.33 -9.66
N VAL A 183 -50.07 9.42 -10.34
CA VAL A 183 -51.26 10.08 -9.81
C VAL A 183 -52.41 9.09 -9.76
N VAL A 184 -53.02 8.97 -8.57
CA VAL A 184 -54.11 8.05 -8.28
C VAL A 184 -55.35 8.88 -7.94
N LEU A 185 -56.40 8.76 -8.74
CA LEU A 185 -57.74 9.27 -8.44
C LEU A 185 -58.46 8.19 -7.59
N ASN A 186 -58.42 8.35 -6.29
CA ASN A 186 -59.07 7.42 -5.35
C ASN A 186 -60.54 7.77 -5.17
N GLN A 187 -61.30 6.90 -4.50
CA GLN A 187 -62.74 7.08 -4.21
C GLN A 187 -63.62 7.20 -5.47
N ILE A 188 -63.27 6.52 -6.55
CA ILE A 188 -64.07 6.50 -7.80
C ILE A 188 -65.43 5.85 -7.61
N ASP A 189 -65.65 5.09 -6.54
CA ASP A 189 -66.93 4.55 -6.12
C ASP A 189 -67.97 5.66 -5.79
N ARG A 190 -67.52 6.87 -5.51
CA ARG A 190 -68.36 8.03 -5.28
C ARG A 190 -68.87 8.68 -6.56
N LEU A 191 -68.31 8.31 -7.73
CA LEU A 191 -68.74 8.77 -9.05
C LEU A 191 -69.82 7.84 -9.58
N PRO A 192 -71.02 8.34 -9.87
CA PRO A 192 -72.19 7.50 -10.12
C PRO A 192 -72.15 6.68 -11.39
N ASN A 193 -71.41 7.13 -12.42
CA ASN A 193 -71.34 6.42 -13.68
C ASN A 193 -69.97 6.52 -14.36
N ALA A 194 -69.77 5.72 -15.41
CA ALA A 194 -68.50 5.66 -16.14
C ALA A 194 -68.18 6.97 -16.91
N ALA A 195 -69.19 7.73 -17.34
CA ALA A 195 -68.98 9.00 -18.02
C ALA A 195 -68.42 10.07 -17.08
N ASP A 196 -68.95 10.16 -15.84
CA ASP A 196 -68.44 11.09 -14.84
C ASP A 196 -67.01 10.72 -14.39
N ARG A 197 -66.70 9.42 -14.27
CA ARG A 197 -65.36 8.93 -14.01
C ARG A 197 -64.39 9.37 -15.11
N GLN A 198 -64.74 9.16 -16.38
CA GLN A 198 -63.91 9.53 -17.52
C GLN A 198 -63.74 11.06 -17.62
N ALA A 199 -64.78 11.83 -17.37
CA ALA A 199 -64.73 13.28 -17.35
C ALA A 199 -63.76 13.80 -16.25
N CYS A 200 -63.85 13.22 -15.05
CA CYS A 200 -62.96 13.54 -13.92
C CYS A 200 -61.48 13.22 -14.25
N ILE A 201 -61.21 12.02 -14.74
CA ILE A 201 -59.86 11.59 -15.19
C ILE A 201 -59.31 12.55 -16.25
N SER A 202 -60.10 12.85 -17.29
CA SER A 202 -59.68 13.73 -18.35
C SER A 202 -59.45 15.17 -17.89
N HIS A 203 -60.25 15.66 -16.95
CA HIS A 203 -60.06 16.99 -16.36
C HIS A 203 -58.79 17.06 -15.51
N LEU A 204 -58.59 16.08 -14.63
CA LEU A 204 -57.38 15.98 -13.81
C LEU A 204 -56.12 15.88 -14.72
N GLY A 205 -56.18 15.09 -15.80
CA GLY A 205 -55.08 15.00 -16.75
C GLY A 205 -54.71 16.35 -17.36
N ARG A 206 -55.70 17.17 -17.74
CA ARG A 206 -55.43 18.54 -18.28
C ARG A 206 -54.80 19.45 -17.20
N LEU A 207 -55.25 19.37 -15.97
CA LEU A 207 -54.68 20.16 -14.86
C LEU A 207 -53.23 19.76 -14.60
N LEU A 208 -52.92 18.47 -14.61
CA LEU A 208 -51.56 17.96 -14.46
C LEU A 208 -50.64 18.41 -15.59
N GLU A 209 -51.12 18.40 -16.85
CA GLU A 209 -50.34 18.93 -17.97
C GLU A 209 -50.06 20.42 -17.83
N ALA A 210 -51.03 21.21 -17.35
CA ALA A 210 -50.85 22.64 -17.05
C ALA A 210 -49.85 22.90 -15.91
N ASP A 211 -49.75 22.00 -14.95
CA ASP A 211 -48.78 22.06 -13.87
C ASP A 211 -47.38 21.53 -14.26
N GLY A 212 -47.21 21.02 -15.50
CA GLY A 212 -45.94 20.55 -16.03
C GLY A 212 -45.74 19.02 -15.99
N PHE A 213 -46.72 18.23 -15.53
CA PHE A 213 -46.66 16.75 -15.52
C PHE A 213 -47.08 16.18 -16.90
N ARG A 214 -46.21 16.27 -17.88
CA ARG A 214 -46.50 15.77 -19.24
C ARG A 214 -46.44 14.25 -19.29
N GLY A 215 -47.49 13.62 -19.81
CA GLY A 215 -47.58 12.18 -20.03
C GLY A 215 -47.80 11.36 -18.76
N VAL A 216 -48.08 11.97 -17.60
CA VAL A 216 -48.41 11.26 -16.38
C VAL A 216 -49.83 10.69 -16.49
N ARG A 217 -49.94 9.37 -16.32
CA ARG A 217 -51.22 8.65 -16.36
C ARG A 217 -51.92 8.75 -15.01
N VAL A 218 -53.23 9.13 -15.05
CA VAL A 218 -54.11 9.08 -13.87
C VAL A 218 -54.66 7.66 -13.72
N LEU A 219 -54.43 7.04 -12.58
CA LEU A 219 -54.94 5.71 -12.23
C LEU A 219 -56.24 5.85 -11.39
N PRO A 220 -57.41 5.43 -11.90
CA PRO A 220 -58.63 5.43 -11.13
C PRO A 220 -58.68 4.24 -10.16
N VAL A 221 -58.94 4.51 -8.88
CA VAL A 221 -58.91 3.48 -7.81
C VAL A 221 -60.02 3.73 -6.79
N SER A 222 -60.57 2.68 -6.24
CA SER A 222 -61.37 2.74 -5.00
C SER A 222 -60.71 1.82 -3.95
N ALA A 223 -60.12 2.41 -2.93
CA ALA A 223 -59.60 1.64 -1.81
C ALA A 223 -60.74 0.94 -1.02
N ALA A 224 -61.95 1.42 -1.09
CA ALA A 224 -63.11 0.85 -0.39
C ALA A 224 -63.67 -0.40 -1.06
N THR A 225 -63.73 -0.41 -2.41
CA THR A 225 -64.28 -1.54 -3.18
C THR A 225 -63.21 -2.46 -3.75
N GLY A 226 -61.94 -2.04 -3.74
CA GLY A 226 -60.83 -2.74 -4.39
C GLY A 226 -60.71 -2.50 -5.89
N GLU A 227 -61.62 -1.71 -6.52
CA GLU A 227 -61.59 -1.40 -7.95
C GLU A 227 -60.31 -0.63 -8.28
N GLY A 228 -59.56 -1.03 -9.32
CA GLY A 228 -58.32 -0.40 -9.76
C GLY A 228 -57.07 -0.71 -8.92
N VAL A 229 -57.24 -1.28 -7.69
CA VAL A 229 -56.10 -1.65 -6.83
C VAL A 229 -55.17 -2.66 -7.50
N PRO A 230 -55.66 -3.68 -8.22
CA PRO A 230 -54.77 -4.60 -8.94
C PRO A 230 -53.93 -3.93 -10.05
N GLU A 231 -54.48 -2.86 -10.69
CA GLU A 231 -53.77 -2.10 -11.72
C GLU A 231 -52.66 -1.25 -11.10
N LEU A 232 -52.96 -0.54 -10.02
CA LEU A 232 -51.96 0.19 -9.24
C LEU A 232 -50.84 -0.76 -8.73
N ARG A 233 -51.23 -1.95 -8.24
CA ARG A 233 -50.27 -2.96 -7.81
C ARG A 233 -49.33 -3.39 -8.94
N ARG A 234 -49.84 -3.58 -10.17
CA ARG A 234 -49.02 -3.88 -11.36
C ARG A 234 -48.03 -2.74 -11.68
N GLU A 235 -48.45 -1.49 -11.56
CA GLU A 235 -47.58 -0.32 -11.78
C GLU A 235 -46.46 -0.26 -10.73
N LEU A 236 -46.78 -0.54 -9.47
CA LEU A 236 -45.75 -0.64 -8.41
C LEU A 236 -44.77 -1.79 -8.66
N MET A 237 -45.25 -2.96 -9.11
CA MET A 237 -44.41 -4.08 -9.53
C MET A 237 -43.46 -3.70 -10.67
N ALA A 238 -43.92 -2.94 -11.65
CA ALA A 238 -43.09 -2.47 -12.75
C ALA A 238 -41.94 -1.58 -12.25
N ARG A 239 -42.22 -0.69 -11.29
CA ARG A 239 -41.16 0.13 -10.64
C ARG A 239 -40.12 -0.73 -9.89
N VAL A 240 -40.57 -1.75 -9.16
CA VAL A 240 -39.65 -2.70 -8.49
C VAL A 240 -38.79 -3.44 -9.53
N ALA A 241 -39.39 -3.87 -10.64
CA ALA A 241 -38.68 -4.56 -11.72
C ALA A 241 -37.64 -3.65 -12.42
N GLU A 242 -37.98 -2.40 -12.67
CA GLU A 242 -37.05 -1.39 -13.22
C GLU A 242 -35.82 -1.22 -12.30
N ARG A 243 -36.04 -1.10 -10.99
CA ARG A 243 -34.97 -0.98 -10.00
C ARG A 243 -34.06 -2.22 -9.99
N ARG A 244 -34.66 -3.41 -10.02
CA ARG A 244 -33.91 -4.68 -10.11
C ARG A 244 -33.06 -4.76 -11.38
N ALA A 245 -33.57 -4.31 -12.51
CA ALA A 245 -32.83 -4.27 -13.77
C ALA A 245 -31.62 -3.32 -13.70
N VAL A 246 -31.76 -2.16 -13.05
CA VAL A 246 -30.64 -1.22 -12.81
C VAL A 246 -29.56 -1.87 -11.94
N VAL A 247 -29.95 -2.51 -10.84
CA VAL A 247 -29.01 -3.22 -9.94
C VAL A 247 -28.29 -4.34 -10.68
N ALA A 248 -29.00 -5.15 -11.46
CA ALA A 248 -28.41 -6.24 -12.24
C ALA A 248 -27.38 -5.70 -13.28
N ARG A 249 -27.69 -4.59 -13.93
CA ARG A 249 -26.79 -3.95 -14.91
C ARG A 249 -25.50 -3.45 -14.24
N ILE A 250 -25.61 -2.77 -13.10
CA ILE A 250 -24.44 -2.30 -12.34
C ILE A 250 -23.58 -3.49 -11.89
N SER A 251 -24.21 -4.59 -11.46
CA SER A 251 -23.46 -5.81 -11.10
C SER A 251 -22.68 -6.35 -12.29
N ALA A 252 -23.28 -6.41 -13.48
CA ALA A 252 -22.61 -6.87 -14.69
C ALA A 252 -21.44 -5.95 -15.11
N ASP A 253 -21.61 -4.63 -14.99
CA ASP A 253 -20.54 -3.65 -15.24
C ASP A 253 -19.37 -3.83 -14.27
N LEU A 254 -19.65 -4.11 -12.98
CA LEU A 254 -18.63 -4.42 -11.98
C LEU A 254 -17.92 -5.75 -12.25
N ASP A 255 -18.64 -6.80 -12.66
CA ASP A 255 -18.08 -8.10 -13.01
C ASP A 255 -17.10 -7.96 -14.17
N TRP A 256 -17.45 -7.17 -15.15
CA TRP A 256 -16.61 -6.89 -16.29
C TRP A 256 -15.32 -6.15 -15.88
N VAL A 257 -15.43 -5.07 -15.10
CA VAL A 257 -14.26 -4.34 -14.56
C VAL A 257 -13.40 -5.26 -13.69
N ALA A 258 -14.00 -6.10 -12.85
CA ALA A 258 -13.28 -7.06 -12.02
C ALA A 258 -12.48 -8.05 -12.87
N SER A 259 -13.06 -8.53 -13.99
CA SER A 259 -12.39 -9.43 -14.93
C SER A 259 -11.18 -8.77 -15.60
N ASP A 260 -11.35 -7.54 -16.11
CA ASP A 260 -10.26 -6.78 -16.73
C ASP A 260 -9.12 -6.48 -15.74
N LEU A 261 -9.46 -6.12 -14.50
CA LEU A 261 -8.50 -5.91 -13.42
C LEU A 261 -7.75 -7.21 -13.05
N ALA A 262 -8.46 -8.35 -13.04
CA ALA A 262 -7.85 -9.65 -12.76
C ALA A 262 -6.77 -10.01 -13.80
N VAL A 263 -6.99 -9.71 -15.07
CA VAL A 263 -5.99 -9.91 -16.13
C VAL A 263 -4.74 -9.07 -15.87
N VAL A 264 -4.89 -7.81 -15.43
CA VAL A 264 -3.78 -6.91 -15.14
C VAL A 264 -3.03 -7.30 -13.86
N CYS A 265 -3.72 -7.85 -12.86
CA CYS A 265 -3.09 -8.32 -11.63
C CYS A 265 -2.42 -9.68 -11.79
N GLY A 266 -2.96 -10.56 -12.64
CA GLY A 266 -2.50 -11.93 -12.82
C GLY A 266 -2.70 -12.82 -11.59
N ASP A 267 -2.28 -14.07 -11.68
CA ASP A 267 -2.42 -15.04 -10.61
C ASP A 267 -1.20 -15.11 -9.68
N ALA A 268 -0.02 -14.75 -10.18
CA ALA A 268 1.23 -14.77 -9.42
C ALA A 268 1.28 -13.66 -8.37
N ARG A 269 1.66 -14.02 -7.14
CA ARG A 269 1.67 -13.10 -5.97
C ARG A 269 2.94 -13.23 -5.15
N PRO A 270 4.09 -12.97 -5.73
CA PRO A 270 5.27 -12.85 -4.92
C PRO A 270 5.11 -11.63 -4.00
N THR A 271 5.33 -11.82 -2.70
CA THR A 271 5.29 -10.74 -1.70
C THR A 271 6.67 -10.18 -1.39
N SER A 272 7.72 -10.85 -1.87
CA SER A 272 9.11 -10.47 -1.65
C SER A 272 10.01 -11.01 -2.75
N VAL A 273 11.15 -10.36 -2.91
CA VAL A 273 12.24 -10.81 -3.79
C VAL A 273 12.75 -12.18 -3.34
N PRO A 274 12.94 -13.15 -4.26
CA PRO A 274 13.49 -14.47 -3.92
C PRO A 274 14.86 -14.36 -3.25
N ALA A 275 15.09 -15.14 -2.18
CA ALA A 275 16.33 -15.10 -1.41
C ALA A 275 17.59 -15.39 -2.29
N ALA A 276 17.46 -16.25 -3.31
CA ALA A 276 18.54 -16.53 -4.25
C ALA A 276 18.89 -15.32 -5.11
N ALA A 277 17.90 -14.59 -5.60
CA ALA A 277 18.10 -13.38 -6.40
C ALA A 277 18.72 -12.26 -5.54
N ARG A 278 18.27 -12.09 -4.29
CA ARG A 278 18.88 -11.17 -3.33
C ARG A 278 20.34 -11.51 -3.06
N ALA A 279 20.67 -12.79 -2.82
CA ALA A 279 22.04 -13.22 -2.57
C ALA A 279 22.95 -12.95 -3.79
N HIS A 280 22.45 -13.20 -5.00
CA HIS A 280 23.16 -12.93 -6.24
C HIS A 280 23.47 -11.43 -6.43
N ALA A 281 22.50 -10.56 -6.15
CA ALA A 281 22.68 -9.11 -6.19
C ALA A 281 23.74 -8.62 -5.17
N ILE A 282 23.75 -9.16 -3.95
CA ILE A 282 24.75 -8.86 -2.92
C ILE A 282 26.15 -9.31 -3.37
N ASP A 283 26.29 -10.51 -3.92
CA ASP A 283 27.58 -11.03 -4.36
C ASP A 283 28.11 -10.22 -5.56
N ALA A 284 27.27 -9.81 -6.50
CA ALA A 284 27.64 -8.92 -7.60
C ALA A 284 28.09 -7.53 -7.09
N ALA A 285 27.39 -6.97 -6.12
CA ALA A 285 27.76 -5.70 -5.49
C ALA A 285 29.10 -5.80 -4.74
N LEU A 286 29.36 -6.93 -4.07
CA LEU A 286 30.66 -7.22 -3.43
C LEU A 286 31.81 -7.24 -4.44
N VAL A 287 31.59 -7.83 -5.61
CA VAL A 287 32.59 -7.83 -6.69
C VAL A 287 32.78 -6.43 -7.25
N ALA A 288 31.70 -5.71 -7.52
CA ALA A 288 31.75 -4.34 -8.04
C ALA A 288 32.46 -3.37 -7.07
N ALA A 289 32.22 -3.53 -5.75
CA ALA A 289 32.90 -2.77 -4.70
C ALA A 289 34.35 -3.22 -4.45
N SER A 290 34.92 -4.08 -5.31
CA SER A 290 36.31 -4.61 -5.14
C SER A 290 36.56 -5.19 -3.73
N GLY A 291 35.56 -5.84 -3.17
CA GLY A 291 35.60 -6.33 -1.79
C GLY A 291 36.76 -7.29 -1.50
N ALA A 292 37.21 -8.05 -2.49
CA ALA A 292 38.38 -8.91 -2.39
C ALA A 292 39.66 -8.08 -2.26
N ASP A 293 39.80 -6.98 -3.01
CA ASP A 293 40.98 -6.12 -3.00
C ASP A 293 41.09 -5.34 -1.69
N VAL A 294 39.98 -4.86 -1.15
CA VAL A 294 39.91 -4.20 0.17
C VAL A 294 40.39 -5.15 1.25
N ALA A 295 39.90 -6.38 1.28
CA ALA A 295 40.31 -7.37 2.27
C ALA A 295 41.79 -7.78 2.13
N ALA A 296 42.29 -7.91 0.87
CA ALA A 296 43.69 -8.17 0.59
C ALA A 296 44.59 -7.00 1.05
N ALA A 297 44.14 -5.76 0.86
CA ALA A 297 44.86 -4.57 1.30
C ALA A 297 44.92 -4.48 2.84
N VAL A 298 43.88 -4.87 3.55
CA VAL A 298 43.86 -4.95 5.04
C VAL A 298 44.90 -5.98 5.51
N ASP A 299 44.92 -7.19 4.92
CA ASP A 299 45.90 -8.22 5.27
C ASP A 299 47.34 -7.74 5.00
N ALA A 300 47.60 -7.20 3.80
CA ALA A 300 48.88 -6.70 3.40
C ALA A 300 49.37 -5.52 4.24
N SER A 301 48.48 -4.57 4.58
CA SER A 301 48.78 -3.44 5.46
C SER A 301 49.15 -3.91 6.88
N PHE A 302 48.37 -4.86 7.45
CA PHE A 302 48.69 -5.41 8.74
C PHE A 302 50.06 -6.10 8.77
N ARG A 303 50.40 -6.91 7.74
CA ARG A 303 51.73 -7.55 7.62
C ARG A 303 52.83 -6.52 7.46
N HIS A 304 52.61 -5.48 6.65
CA HIS A 304 53.55 -4.40 6.46
C HIS A 304 53.84 -3.68 7.79
N ARG A 305 52.83 -3.21 8.47
CA ARG A 305 52.96 -2.53 9.78
C ARG A 305 53.57 -3.44 10.87
N SER A 306 53.19 -4.73 10.89
CA SER A 306 53.81 -5.72 11.81
C SER A 306 55.29 -5.89 11.48
N SER A 307 55.69 -5.95 10.23
CA SER A 307 57.10 -6.09 9.81
C SER A 307 57.96 -4.88 10.17
N LEU A 308 57.35 -3.68 10.27
CA LEU A 308 58.01 -2.48 10.78
C LEU A 308 58.11 -2.46 12.29
N ALA A 309 57.12 -3.03 13.02
CA ALA A 309 57.10 -3.04 14.47
C ALA A 309 58.00 -4.10 15.08
N VAL A 310 58.02 -5.34 14.53
CA VAL A 310 58.65 -6.54 15.11
C VAL A 310 59.73 -7.12 14.18
N GLY A 311 59.93 -6.53 13.01
CA GLY A 311 60.96 -7.01 12.06
C GLY A 311 62.39 -6.84 12.56
N TRP A 312 63.32 -7.61 11.98
CA TRP A 312 64.75 -7.55 12.30
C TRP A 312 65.33 -6.17 11.99
N PRO A 313 65.94 -5.48 12.95
CA PRO A 313 66.36 -4.09 12.82
C PRO A 313 67.17 -3.74 11.56
N PRO A 314 68.12 -4.55 11.13
CA PRO A 314 68.86 -4.25 9.90
C PRO A 314 68.04 -4.19 8.61
N LEU A 315 66.87 -4.86 8.59
CA LEU A 315 66.01 -4.90 7.42
C LEU A 315 64.84 -3.91 7.47
N ARG A 316 64.64 -3.22 8.60
CA ARG A 316 63.51 -2.29 8.80
C ARG A 316 63.59 -1.07 7.90
N TRP A 317 64.75 -0.50 7.67
CA TRP A 317 64.92 0.70 6.86
C TRP A 317 64.55 0.46 5.37
N VAL A 318 64.88 -0.73 4.84
CA VAL A 318 64.50 -1.11 3.47
C VAL A 318 62.98 -1.25 3.32
N ARG A 319 62.30 -1.73 4.37
CA ARG A 319 60.83 -1.91 4.37
C ARG A 319 60.08 -0.62 4.54
N ASN A 320 60.67 0.40 5.18
CA ASN A 320 60.10 1.73 5.28
C ASN A 320 59.94 2.45 3.91
N LEU A 321 60.69 2.03 2.92
CA LEU A 321 60.60 2.58 1.55
C LEU A 321 59.36 2.14 0.80
N LYS A 322 58.67 1.09 1.29
CA LYS A 322 57.43 0.61 0.65
C LYS A 322 56.20 1.29 1.30
N PRO A 323 55.35 1.96 0.48
CA PRO A 323 54.14 2.60 1.02
C PRO A 323 53.14 1.56 1.53
N ASP A 324 52.37 1.92 2.56
CA ASP A 324 51.31 1.09 3.11
C ASP A 324 50.20 0.85 2.07
N PRO A 325 49.79 -0.41 1.80
CA PRO A 325 48.78 -0.74 0.82
C PRO A 325 47.41 -0.06 1.08
N LEU A 326 47.00 0.14 2.35
CA LEU A 326 45.75 0.85 2.69
C LEU A 326 45.81 2.33 2.30
N LYS A 327 46.98 2.97 2.36
CA LYS A 327 47.15 4.37 1.91
C LYS A 327 46.95 4.52 0.42
N ARG A 328 47.28 3.51 -0.37
CA ARG A 328 47.08 3.51 -1.82
C ARG A 328 45.62 3.51 -2.22
N LEU A 329 44.75 2.88 -1.41
CA LEU A 329 43.32 2.82 -1.62
C LEU A 329 42.55 4.01 -0.98
N GLY A 330 43.24 4.93 -0.30
CA GLY A 330 42.59 6.06 0.39
C GLY A 330 41.79 5.70 1.64
N LEU A 331 41.91 4.47 2.14
CA LEU A 331 41.14 3.93 3.28
C LEU A 331 41.86 4.12 4.65
N ASP A 332 42.92 4.93 4.73
CA ASP A 332 43.67 5.21 5.96
C ASP A 332 43.09 6.40 6.73
N HIS A 333 42.12 6.17 7.59
CA HIS A 333 41.45 7.19 8.43
C HIS A 333 42.23 7.52 9.72
N ALA A 334 43.52 7.31 9.77
CA ALA A 334 44.33 7.47 10.99
C ALA A 334 44.56 8.94 11.42
N ARG A 335 43.95 9.93 10.78
CA ARG A 335 43.95 11.34 11.25
C ARG A 335 42.62 12.03 10.95
N PRO A 336 41.93 12.55 11.97
CA PRO A 336 40.88 13.52 11.74
C PRO A 336 41.54 14.81 11.24
N THR A 337 41.46 15.07 9.93
CA THR A 337 41.83 16.38 9.39
C THR A 337 40.72 17.37 9.68
N THR A 338 40.98 18.27 10.62
CA THR A 338 40.18 19.42 11.06
C THR A 338 40.04 20.50 9.96
N ASN A 339 39.96 20.18 8.68
CA ASN A 339 39.62 21.16 7.65
C ASN A 339 38.75 20.51 6.58
N ALA A 340 37.46 20.79 6.70
CA ALA A 340 36.35 20.27 5.88
C ALA A 340 36.23 20.98 4.51
N SER A 341 37.27 21.16 3.75
CA SER A 341 37.18 21.78 2.42
C SER A 341 37.99 21.10 1.31
N THR A 342 38.52 19.91 1.56
CA THR A 342 39.12 19.13 0.47
C THR A 342 38.09 18.11 -0.02
N PRO A 343 37.72 18.10 -1.32
CA PRO A 343 36.83 17.07 -1.85
C PRO A 343 37.49 15.71 -1.61
N ILE A 344 36.77 14.83 -0.92
CA ILE A 344 37.16 13.43 -0.71
C ILE A 344 37.53 12.89 -2.09
N ARG A 345 38.81 12.53 -2.28
CA ARG A 345 39.25 11.86 -3.48
C ARG A 345 38.37 10.62 -3.61
N ARG A 346 37.55 10.60 -4.66
CA ARG A 346 36.76 9.45 -5.04
C ARG A 346 37.66 8.23 -5.00
N THR A 347 37.33 7.28 -4.18
CA THR A 347 37.99 5.97 -4.14
C THR A 347 37.99 5.40 -5.56
N ALA A 348 39.02 4.66 -5.90
CA ALA A 348 39.24 4.06 -7.25
C ALA A 348 38.09 3.10 -7.69
N ILE A 349 37.10 2.87 -6.84
CA ILE A 349 35.94 2.01 -7.09
C ILE A 349 35.04 2.60 -8.19
N GLY A 350 34.83 3.92 -8.22
CA GLY A 350 34.01 4.59 -9.25
C GLY A 350 34.58 4.55 -10.68
N THR A 351 35.81 4.11 -10.84
CA THR A 351 36.47 3.98 -12.16
C THR A 351 36.51 2.55 -12.71
N ASN A 352 35.97 1.56 -11.96
CA ASN A 352 35.96 0.18 -12.42
C ASN A 352 34.78 -0.06 -13.37
N THR A 353 35.00 0.18 -14.67
CA THR A 353 34.00 -0.04 -15.73
C THR A 353 33.48 -1.47 -15.77
N LEU A 354 34.34 -2.44 -15.43
CA LEU A 354 33.95 -3.85 -15.37
C LEU A 354 32.96 -4.12 -14.23
N GLY A 355 33.22 -3.56 -13.04
CA GLY A 355 32.31 -3.69 -11.88
C GLY A 355 30.96 -3.04 -12.12
N ARG A 356 30.93 -1.86 -12.77
CA ARG A 356 29.68 -1.19 -13.14
C ARG A 356 28.86 -2.03 -14.13
N ALA A 357 29.49 -2.54 -15.18
CA ALA A 357 28.81 -3.41 -16.15
C ALA A 357 28.28 -4.69 -15.50
N GLN A 358 28.99 -5.25 -14.52
CA GLN A 358 28.56 -6.42 -13.77
C GLN A 358 27.37 -6.11 -12.84
N LEU A 359 27.36 -4.92 -12.23
CA LEU A 359 26.24 -4.44 -11.42
C LEU A 359 24.97 -4.25 -12.27
N GLU A 360 25.10 -3.62 -13.42
CA GLU A 360 24.00 -3.44 -14.39
C GLU A 360 23.47 -4.78 -14.92
N ALA A 361 24.36 -5.74 -15.19
CA ALA A 361 23.97 -7.09 -15.59
C ALA A 361 23.20 -7.81 -14.48
N SER A 362 23.73 -7.77 -13.25
CA SER A 362 23.07 -8.35 -12.08
C SER A 362 21.71 -7.70 -11.78
N GLY A 363 21.59 -6.38 -11.96
CA GLY A 363 20.31 -5.68 -11.83
C GLY A 363 19.26 -6.16 -12.84
N ARG A 364 19.68 -6.37 -14.11
CA ARG A 364 18.79 -6.93 -15.14
C ARG A 364 18.38 -8.37 -14.83
N ASP A 365 19.29 -9.19 -14.32
CA ASP A 365 19.00 -10.56 -13.91
C ASP A 365 18.04 -10.59 -12.71
N LEU A 366 18.29 -9.75 -11.71
CA LEU A 366 17.38 -9.56 -10.58
C LEU A 366 15.98 -9.14 -11.04
N ALA A 367 15.88 -8.14 -11.92
CA ALA A 367 14.60 -7.68 -12.47
C ALA A 367 13.87 -8.82 -13.20
N ARG A 368 14.61 -9.63 -13.96
CA ARG A 368 14.06 -10.80 -14.68
C ARG A 368 13.55 -11.86 -13.70
N ASP A 369 14.36 -12.22 -12.70
CA ASP A 369 14.00 -13.26 -11.72
C ASP A 369 12.78 -12.88 -10.87
N VAL A 370 12.70 -11.59 -10.49
CA VAL A 370 11.55 -11.06 -9.74
C VAL A 370 10.30 -10.96 -10.62
N SER A 371 10.46 -10.75 -11.92
CA SER A 371 9.35 -10.56 -12.87
C SER A 371 8.75 -11.85 -13.40
N VAL A 372 9.33 -13.01 -13.11
CA VAL A 372 8.85 -14.31 -13.60
C VAL A 372 7.41 -14.55 -13.17
N GLY A 373 6.52 -14.77 -14.15
CA GLY A 373 5.10 -15.06 -13.91
C GLY A 373 4.23 -13.83 -13.62
N LEU A 374 4.80 -12.62 -13.59
CA LEU A 374 4.01 -11.40 -13.45
C LEU A 374 3.43 -10.93 -14.80
N PRO A 375 2.30 -10.22 -14.81
CA PRO A 375 1.78 -9.54 -15.99
C PRO A 375 2.76 -8.47 -16.52
N ARG A 376 2.75 -8.23 -17.83
CA ARG A 376 3.69 -7.35 -18.53
C ARG A 376 3.81 -5.95 -17.92
N VAL A 377 2.70 -5.36 -17.52
CA VAL A 377 2.66 -4.04 -16.90
C VAL A 377 3.50 -3.98 -15.62
N TRP A 378 3.45 -5.04 -14.81
CA TRP A 378 4.23 -5.14 -13.57
C TRP A 378 5.69 -5.49 -13.83
N GLN A 379 5.97 -6.31 -14.86
CA GLN A 379 7.35 -6.57 -15.27
C GLN A 379 8.07 -5.27 -15.66
N GLU A 380 7.42 -4.41 -16.46
CA GLU A 380 7.98 -3.14 -16.91
C GLU A 380 8.22 -2.19 -15.72
N ARG A 381 7.30 -2.11 -14.77
CA ARG A 381 7.43 -1.28 -13.54
C ARG A 381 8.59 -1.74 -12.66
N ILE A 382 8.64 -3.03 -12.33
CA ILE A 382 9.70 -3.59 -11.48
C ILE A 382 11.06 -3.43 -12.16
N THR A 383 11.14 -3.73 -13.46
CA THR A 383 12.36 -3.53 -14.23
C THR A 383 12.81 -2.07 -14.20
N GLY A 384 11.91 -1.13 -14.42
CA GLY A 384 12.22 0.30 -14.35
C GLY A 384 12.73 0.73 -12.95
N ARG A 385 12.08 0.26 -11.88
CA ARG A 385 12.50 0.55 -10.50
C ARG A 385 13.90 -0.02 -10.20
N VAL A 386 14.13 -1.28 -10.55
CA VAL A 386 15.42 -1.94 -10.30
C VAL A 386 16.53 -1.27 -11.12
N VAL A 387 16.30 -0.96 -12.40
CA VAL A 387 17.31 -0.30 -13.26
C VAL A 387 17.66 1.08 -12.69
N THR A 388 16.68 1.91 -12.35
CA THR A 388 16.92 3.22 -11.73
C THR A 388 17.71 3.11 -10.41
N ALA A 389 17.36 2.12 -9.56
CA ALA A 389 18.06 1.89 -8.31
C ALA A 389 19.53 1.47 -8.51
N VAL A 390 19.80 0.69 -9.55
CA VAL A 390 21.16 0.24 -9.90
C VAL A 390 22.04 1.37 -10.43
N ASP A 391 21.48 2.35 -11.13
CA ASP A 391 22.23 3.52 -11.63
C ASP A 391 22.81 4.38 -10.48
N ASP A 392 22.11 4.49 -9.36
CA ASP A 392 22.53 5.23 -8.17
C ASP A 392 23.41 4.40 -7.20
N LEU A 393 23.53 3.09 -7.45
CA LEU A 393 24.18 2.15 -6.54
C LEU A 393 25.69 2.37 -6.41
N PRO A 394 26.47 2.71 -7.47
CA PRO A 394 27.91 2.91 -7.36
C PRO A 394 28.30 3.97 -6.32
N ASP A 395 27.61 5.10 -6.26
CA ASP A 395 27.88 6.18 -5.30
C ASP A 395 27.53 5.75 -3.87
N ALA A 396 26.44 5.00 -3.69
CA ALA A 396 26.03 4.47 -2.39
C ALA A 396 27.02 3.40 -1.87
N LEU A 397 27.51 2.54 -2.75
CA LEU A 397 28.53 1.53 -2.42
C LEU A 397 29.86 2.20 -2.05
N ASP A 398 30.29 3.22 -2.78
CA ASP A 398 31.50 4.01 -2.47
C ASP A 398 31.38 4.66 -1.08
N GLN A 399 30.23 5.23 -0.77
CA GLN A 399 29.96 5.81 0.55
C GLN A 399 29.98 4.76 1.66
N ALA A 400 29.39 3.59 1.43
CA ALA A 400 29.36 2.50 2.39
C ALA A 400 30.77 1.94 2.66
N VAL A 401 31.58 1.76 1.62
CA VAL A 401 32.97 1.30 1.74
C VAL A 401 33.85 2.33 2.43
N SER A 402 33.70 3.62 2.08
CA SER A 402 34.49 4.70 2.69
C SER A 402 34.11 4.96 4.17
N GLY A 403 32.87 4.64 4.55
CA GLY A 403 32.38 4.73 5.94
C GLY A 403 32.81 3.56 6.84
N LEU A 404 33.47 2.52 6.33
CA LEU A 404 33.90 1.39 7.12
C LEU A 404 35.03 1.77 8.08
N ASP A 405 34.82 1.53 9.37
CA ASP A 405 35.88 1.64 10.38
C ASP A 405 36.79 0.40 10.33
N LEU A 406 37.84 0.50 9.53
CA LEU A 406 38.79 -0.59 9.40
C LEU A 406 39.72 -0.63 10.63
N PRO A 407 39.97 -1.81 11.23
CA PRO A 407 40.76 -1.95 12.47
C PRO A 407 42.23 -1.64 12.22
N VAL A 408 42.60 -0.38 12.33
CA VAL A 408 43.97 0.13 12.11
C VAL A 408 44.85 0.04 13.38
N HIS A 409 44.26 -0.20 14.54
CA HIS A 409 44.94 -0.15 15.83
C HIS A 409 45.99 -1.24 15.97
N PRO A 410 47.25 -0.88 16.39
CA PRO A 410 48.30 -1.83 16.61
C PRO A 410 47.99 -2.71 17.84
N PRO A 411 48.13 -4.04 17.75
CA PRO A 411 47.92 -4.91 18.89
C PRO A 411 49.06 -4.74 19.92
N LYS A 412 48.73 -4.85 21.21
CA LYS A 412 49.69 -4.67 22.33
C LYS A 412 50.96 -5.52 22.23
N TRP A 413 50.87 -6.72 21.63
CA TRP A 413 52.04 -7.60 21.45
C TRP A 413 53.11 -7.00 20.53
N TRP A 414 52.79 -6.05 19.62
CA TRP A 414 53.80 -5.37 18.79
C TRP A 414 54.77 -4.57 19.66
N THR A 415 54.27 -3.87 20.69
CA THR A 415 55.09 -3.09 21.60
C THR A 415 56.04 -4.00 22.37
N ILE A 416 55.50 -5.10 22.93
CA ILE A 416 56.28 -6.07 23.71
C ILE A 416 57.37 -6.72 22.85
N ALA A 417 57.00 -7.26 21.68
CA ALA A 417 57.94 -7.90 20.76
C ALA A 417 58.98 -6.91 20.21
N GLY A 418 58.55 -5.66 19.95
CA GLY A 418 59.47 -4.61 19.48
C GLY A 418 60.47 -4.17 20.53
N VAL A 419 60.11 -4.13 21.82
CA VAL A 419 61.05 -3.88 22.91
C VAL A 419 62.03 -5.04 23.04
N LEU A 420 61.53 -6.28 23.10
CA LEU A 420 62.34 -7.47 23.17
C LEU A 420 63.35 -7.55 22.00
N GLN A 421 62.91 -7.27 20.79
CA GLN A 421 63.78 -7.26 19.60
C GLN A 421 64.85 -6.18 19.69
N ARG A 422 64.57 -4.99 20.26
CA ARG A 422 65.60 -3.95 20.50
C ARG A 422 66.63 -4.39 21.51
N VAL A 423 66.22 -5.00 22.63
CA VAL A 423 67.14 -5.51 23.66
C VAL A 423 68.05 -6.59 23.07
N VAL A 424 67.47 -7.56 22.37
CA VAL A 424 68.24 -8.65 21.72
C VAL A 424 69.20 -8.12 20.67
N SER A 425 68.76 -7.12 19.89
CA SER A 425 69.66 -6.49 18.89
C SER A 425 70.76 -5.68 19.53
N ALA A 426 70.53 -5.01 20.66
CA ALA A 426 71.57 -4.32 21.43
C ALA A 426 72.59 -5.33 21.96
N ALA A 427 72.14 -6.46 22.48
CA ALA A 427 72.99 -7.53 22.98
C ALA A 427 73.85 -8.14 21.84
N LEU A 428 73.24 -8.37 20.65
CA LEU A 428 73.97 -8.81 19.44
C LEU A 428 75.07 -7.82 19.05
N LEU A 429 74.70 -6.52 18.94
CA LEU A 429 75.65 -5.46 18.57
C LEU A 429 76.80 -5.34 19.58
N ALA A 430 76.48 -5.37 20.88
CA ALA A 430 77.48 -5.35 21.93
C ALA A 430 78.45 -6.56 21.84
N GLY A 431 77.88 -7.75 21.58
CA GLY A 431 78.68 -8.96 21.37
C GLY A 431 79.60 -8.86 20.13
N LEU A 432 79.05 -8.36 19.01
CA LEU A 432 79.84 -8.16 17.78
C LEU A 432 80.92 -7.10 17.95
N LEU A 433 80.63 -5.97 18.56
CA LEU A 433 81.61 -4.91 18.84
C LEU A 433 82.70 -5.42 19.77
N TRP A 434 82.34 -6.20 20.78
CA TRP A 434 83.32 -6.81 21.69
C TRP A 434 84.24 -7.79 20.95
N LEU A 435 83.73 -8.66 20.10
CA LEU A 435 84.52 -9.55 19.25
C LEU A 435 85.42 -8.78 18.30
N VAL A 436 84.95 -7.72 17.67
CA VAL A 436 85.79 -6.85 16.80
C VAL A 436 86.89 -6.19 17.60
N LEU A 437 86.57 -5.69 18.83
CA LEU A 437 87.55 -5.08 19.70
C LEU A 437 88.68 -6.09 20.06
N ILE A 438 88.31 -7.35 20.37
CA ILE A 438 89.32 -8.40 20.65
C ILE A 438 90.22 -8.64 19.47
N VAL A 439 89.65 -8.70 18.22
CA VAL A 439 90.44 -8.87 16.99
C VAL A 439 91.37 -7.68 16.77
N VAL A 440 90.89 -6.46 16.97
CA VAL A 440 91.71 -5.24 16.85
C VAL A 440 92.86 -5.20 17.87
N LEU A 441 92.55 -5.49 19.12
CA LEU A 441 93.57 -5.54 20.21
C LEU A 441 94.60 -6.64 19.94
N SER A 442 94.18 -7.77 19.40
CA SER A 442 95.12 -8.85 19.05
C SER A 442 96.03 -8.43 17.86
N TRP A 443 95.59 -7.64 16.92
CA TRP A 443 96.36 -7.06 15.83
C TRP A 443 97.51 -6.15 16.35
N PHE A 444 97.16 -5.34 17.38
CA PHE A 444 98.19 -4.46 18.06
C PHE A 444 99.03 -5.18 19.12
N LYS A 445 99.02 -6.54 19.18
CA LYS A 445 99.80 -7.36 20.17
C LYS A 445 99.60 -6.94 21.60
N VAL A 446 98.43 -6.37 21.96
CA VAL A 446 98.07 -6.06 23.32
C VAL A 446 97.71 -7.39 24.02
N PRO A 447 98.23 -7.63 25.28
CA PRO A 447 97.90 -8.87 25.99
C PRO A 447 96.40 -9.01 26.16
N ALA A 448 95.84 -10.19 25.81
CA ALA A 448 94.43 -10.48 25.85
C ALA A 448 93.89 -10.33 27.30
N LEU A 449 92.88 -9.46 27.47
CA LEU A 449 92.08 -9.34 28.69
C LEU A 449 91.39 -10.69 28.98
N PRO A 450 91.37 -11.13 30.28
CA PRO A 450 90.65 -12.37 30.62
C PRO A 450 89.16 -12.23 30.22
N LEU A 451 88.74 -13.10 29.29
CA LEU A 451 87.35 -13.09 28.84
C LEU A 451 86.43 -13.72 29.86
N PRO A 452 85.36 -13.06 30.33
CA PRO A 452 84.36 -13.69 31.17
C PRO A 452 83.78 -14.89 30.41
N LYS A 453 83.79 -16.06 31.05
CA LYS A 453 83.20 -17.31 30.53
C LYS A 453 81.97 -17.68 31.31
N TRP A 454 80.90 -18.01 30.63
CA TRP A 454 79.69 -18.56 31.24
C TRP A 454 79.48 -19.98 30.69
N ARG A 455 79.50 -20.97 31.64
CA ARG A 455 79.44 -22.40 31.28
C ARG A 455 80.48 -22.84 30.24
N GLY A 456 81.69 -22.26 30.32
CA GLY A 456 82.82 -22.63 29.41
C GLY A 456 82.83 -21.85 28.09
N TRP A 457 81.78 -21.08 27.74
CA TRP A 457 81.71 -20.28 26.51
C TRP A 457 82.09 -18.83 26.77
N PRO A 458 82.81 -18.17 25.84
CA PRO A 458 83.06 -16.71 25.95
C PRO A 458 81.79 -15.91 25.88
N VAL A 459 81.57 -15.00 26.85
CA VAL A 459 80.37 -14.16 26.90
C VAL A 459 80.16 -13.37 25.61
N PRO A 460 81.16 -12.75 24.95
CA PRO A 460 80.96 -12.04 23.69
C PRO A 460 80.40 -12.91 22.53
N THR A 461 80.88 -14.17 22.47
CA THR A 461 80.40 -15.14 21.48
C THR A 461 78.93 -15.56 21.76
N LEU A 462 78.62 -15.78 23.04
CA LEU A 462 77.26 -16.06 23.47
C LEU A 462 76.26 -14.91 23.14
N LEU A 463 76.67 -13.67 23.37
CA LEU A 463 75.86 -12.49 23.07
C LEU A 463 75.68 -12.33 21.50
N ALA A 464 76.72 -12.56 20.72
CA ALA A 464 76.65 -12.46 19.29
C ALA A 464 75.80 -13.58 18.65
N VAL A 465 76.10 -14.85 18.96
CA VAL A 465 75.41 -16.00 18.35
C VAL A 465 74.02 -16.16 18.98
N GLY A 466 73.90 -16.07 20.30
CA GLY A 466 72.65 -16.18 21.04
C GLY A 466 71.69 -15.03 20.69
N GLY A 467 72.19 -13.79 20.64
CA GLY A 467 71.46 -12.62 20.22
C GLY A 467 70.96 -12.72 18.77
N GLY A 468 71.82 -13.21 17.87
CA GLY A 468 71.45 -13.44 16.46
C GLY A 468 70.34 -14.50 16.33
N ALA A 469 70.56 -15.66 16.96
CA ALA A 469 69.59 -16.77 16.94
C ALA A 469 68.26 -16.39 17.57
N LEU A 470 68.24 -15.77 18.75
CA LEU A 470 67.02 -15.33 19.44
C LEU A 470 66.31 -14.22 18.64
N GLY A 471 67.07 -13.25 18.10
CA GLY A 471 66.50 -12.20 17.26
C GLY A 471 65.86 -12.75 15.99
N PHE A 472 66.47 -13.77 15.38
CA PHE A 472 65.88 -14.46 14.23
C PHE A 472 64.60 -15.22 14.61
N LEU A 473 64.61 -15.94 15.76
CA LEU A 473 63.42 -16.65 16.25
C LEU A 473 62.24 -15.69 16.55
N ILE A 474 62.53 -14.58 17.23
CA ILE A 474 61.51 -13.55 17.50
C ILE A 474 60.94 -13.00 16.20
N ALA A 475 61.79 -12.71 15.19
CA ALA A 475 61.35 -12.22 13.91
C ALA A 475 60.54 -13.27 13.11
N ALA A 476 60.90 -14.54 13.20
CA ALA A 476 60.17 -15.64 12.55
C ALA A 476 58.80 -15.88 13.21
N CYS A 477 58.72 -15.91 14.55
CA CYS A 477 57.48 -16.00 15.29
C CYS A 477 56.59 -14.78 15.03
N GLY A 478 57.15 -13.58 15.04
CA GLY A 478 56.43 -12.34 14.73
C GLY A 478 55.84 -12.35 13.30
N ARG A 479 56.57 -12.92 12.34
CA ARG A 479 56.10 -13.08 10.97
C ARG A 479 54.91 -14.04 10.86
N ARG A 480 54.96 -15.19 11.58
CA ARG A 480 53.83 -16.13 11.65
C ARG A 480 52.58 -15.51 12.29
N LEU A 481 52.76 -14.80 13.41
CA LEU A 481 51.69 -14.09 14.10
C LEU A 481 51.09 -12.96 13.23
N ALA A 482 51.94 -12.28 12.45
CA ALA A 482 51.50 -11.24 11.49
C ALA A 482 50.63 -11.82 10.36
N VAL A 483 51.01 -12.99 9.80
CA VAL A 483 50.22 -13.67 8.79
C VAL A 483 48.87 -14.12 9.35
N TRP A 484 48.88 -14.74 10.54
CA TRP A 484 47.63 -15.18 11.18
C TRP A 484 46.73 -14.00 11.55
N GLY A 485 47.26 -12.95 12.15
CA GLY A 485 46.55 -11.74 12.55
C GLY A 485 46.03 -10.95 11.35
N GLY A 486 46.77 -10.91 10.24
CA GLY A 486 46.37 -10.29 8.99
C GLY A 486 45.14 -10.98 8.37
N ARG A 487 45.23 -12.33 8.27
CA ARG A 487 44.10 -13.14 7.75
C ARG A 487 42.83 -12.97 8.58
N ARG A 488 42.95 -12.96 9.92
CA ARG A 488 41.80 -12.78 10.82
C ARG A 488 41.13 -11.40 10.65
N ARG A 489 41.96 -10.35 10.51
CA ARG A 489 41.44 -8.99 10.25
C ARG A 489 40.83 -8.83 8.86
N ALA A 490 41.44 -9.44 7.87
CA ALA A 490 40.85 -9.47 6.51
C ALA A 490 39.50 -10.18 6.48
N ALA A 491 39.35 -11.28 7.26
CA ALA A 491 38.07 -11.97 7.40
C ALA A 491 37.03 -11.10 8.13
N GLY A 492 37.44 -10.35 9.17
CA GLY A 492 36.58 -9.36 9.83
C GLY A 492 36.15 -8.27 8.86
N ALA A 493 37.09 -7.64 8.16
CA ALA A 493 36.83 -6.60 7.17
C ALA A 493 35.88 -7.06 6.05
N ARG A 494 36.04 -8.31 5.56
CA ARG A 494 35.09 -8.91 4.60
C ARG A 494 33.68 -9.00 5.16
N LYS A 495 33.55 -9.43 6.41
CA LYS A 495 32.24 -9.56 7.05
C LYS A 495 31.56 -8.20 7.25
N ASP A 496 32.33 -7.19 7.66
CA ASP A 496 31.80 -5.84 7.89
C ASP A 496 31.45 -5.17 6.56
N LEU A 497 32.29 -5.34 5.52
CA LEU A 497 32.01 -4.89 4.17
C LEU A 497 30.74 -5.55 3.59
N ARG A 498 30.62 -6.89 3.76
CA ARG A 498 29.45 -7.61 3.31
C ARG A 498 28.18 -7.05 3.96
N ARG A 499 28.17 -6.81 5.27
CA ARG A 499 27.01 -6.23 5.98
C ARG A 499 26.67 -4.82 5.49
N ALA A 500 27.70 -3.99 5.27
CA ALA A 500 27.46 -2.64 4.74
C ALA A 500 26.84 -2.68 3.35
N ILE A 501 27.32 -3.55 2.48
CA ILE A 501 26.78 -3.75 1.13
C ILE A 501 25.38 -4.37 1.18
N GLU A 502 25.16 -5.37 2.03
CA GLU A 502 23.82 -5.95 2.27
C GLU A 502 22.81 -4.85 2.65
N GLY A 503 23.18 -3.94 3.57
CA GLY A 503 22.34 -2.82 3.95
C GLY A 503 22.03 -1.90 2.77
N VAL A 504 23.00 -1.54 1.96
CA VAL A 504 22.79 -0.68 0.77
C VAL A 504 21.90 -1.35 -0.26
N ILE A 505 22.11 -2.64 -0.54
CA ILE A 505 21.29 -3.40 -1.50
C ILE A 505 19.87 -3.55 -0.98
N ASP A 506 19.69 -3.85 0.31
CA ASP A 506 18.37 -3.97 0.91
C ASP A 506 17.61 -2.64 0.87
N ASP A 507 18.24 -1.54 1.25
CA ASP A 507 17.57 -0.25 1.32
C ASP A 507 17.28 0.35 -0.07
N ARG A 508 18.19 0.17 -1.05
CA ARG A 508 18.10 0.85 -2.33
C ARG A 508 17.46 0.03 -3.43
N VAL A 509 17.58 -1.30 -3.39
CA VAL A 509 17.12 -2.18 -4.47
C VAL A 509 16.03 -3.13 -4.00
N ILE A 510 16.29 -3.90 -2.95
CA ILE A 510 15.35 -4.95 -2.51
C ILE A 510 14.11 -4.35 -1.86
N GLY A 511 14.27 -3.39 -0.94
CA GLY A 511 13.14 -2.75 -0.25
C GLY A 511 12.13 -2.12 -1.21
N PRO A 512 12.55 -1.27 -2.18
CA PRO A 512 11.64 -0.74 -3.20
C PRO A 512 10.98 -1.82 -4.07
N ALA A 513 11.71 -2.89 -4.42
CA ALA A 513 11.14 -4.01 -5.19
C ALA A 513 10.11 -4.79 -4.35
N ASP A 514 10.40 -5.08 -3.08
CA ASP A 514 9.47 -5.72 -2.15
C ASP A 514 8.21 -4.87 -1.92
N ALA A 515 8.35 -3.55 -1.81
CA ALA A 515 7.22 -2.64 -1.68
C ALA A 515 6.29 -2.68 -2.90
N GLU A 516 6.85 -2.75 -4.12
CA GLU A 516 6.04 -2.90 -5.35
C GLU A 516 5.36 -4.26 -5.40
N LEU A 517 6.04 -5.35 -5.04
CA LEU A 517 5.45 -6.69 -4.98
C LEU A 517 4.32 -6.77 -3.94
N ALA A 518 4.53 -6.21 -2.75
CA ALA A 518 3.50 -6.15 -1.71
C ALA A 518 2.28 -5.34 -2.17
N SER A 519 2.50 -4.24 -2.91
CA SER A 519 1.42 -3.44 -3.45
C SER A 519 0.61 -4.17 -4.53
N LEU A 520 1.27 -4.96 -5.38
CA LEU A 520 0.61 -5.83 -6.35
C LEU A 520 -0.24 -6.91 -5.65
N ALA A 521 0.32 -7.53 -4.62
CA ALA A 521 -0.41 -8.54 -3.84
C ALA A 521 -1.66 -7.95 -3.19
N ALA A 522 -1.55 -6.75 -2.58
CA ALA A 522 -2.67 -6.03 -1.97
C ALA A 522 -3.74 -5.64 -3.01
N LEU A 523 -3.32 -5.12 -4.17
CA LEU A 523 -4.24 -4.82 -5.27
C LEU A 523 -4.95 -6.09 -5.77
N GLY A 524 -4.23 -7.18 -5.94
CA GLY A 524 -4.81 -8.46 -6.34
C GLY A 524 -5.80 -9.03 -5.32
N ASP A 525 -5.65 -8.74 -4.02
CA ASP A 525 -6.61 -9.11 -2.99
C ASP A 525 -7.90 -8.27 -3.08
N LEU A 526 -7.77 -6.97 -3.34
CA LEU A 526 -8.91 -6.10 -3.59
C LEU A 526 -9.68 -6.54 -4.84
N VAL A 527 -9.00 -6.83 -5.95
CA VAL A 527 -9.61 -7.29 -7.19
C VAL A 527 -10.38 -8.60 -6.98
N ARG A 528 -9.84 -9.55 -6.22
CA ARG A 528 -10.56 -10.79 -5.87
C ARG A 528 -11.80 -10.53 -5.01
N SER A 529 -11.73 -9.59 -4.09
CA SER A 529 -12.89 -9.22 -3.28
C SER A 529 -13.96 -8.49 -4.09
N LEU A 530 -13.56 -7.77 -5.15
CA LEU A 530 -14.48 -7.14 -6.11
C LEU A 530 -15.25 -8.17 -6.96
N GLY A 531 -14.61 -9.29 -7.33
CA GLY A 531 -15.23 -10.36 -8.13
C GLY A 531 -16.09 -11.35 -7.33
N ARG A 532 -16.14 -11.24 -5.99
CA ARG A 532 -17.02 -12.02 -5.11
C ARG A 532 -18.32 -11.28 -4.82
#